data_9b05f8f945552884438eab3692ff56a9
#
_entry.id   9b05f8f945552884438eab3692ff56a9
#
_cell.length_a   1.000
_cell.length_b   1.000
_cell.length_c   1.000
_cell.angle_alpha   90.00
_cell.angle_beta   90.00
_cell.angle_gamma   90.00
#
_symmetry.space_group_name_H-M   'P 1'
#
loop_
_entity.id
_entity.type
_entity.pdbx_description
1 polymer ?
#
loop_
_entity_poly.entity_id
_entity_poly.type
_entity_poly.pdbx_seq_one_letter_code
_entity_poly.pdbx_strand_id
1 'polypeptide(L)'
;MELITETSKSKVYRNGDKVCKFLKSESIFDREIRSYNSIKKHKIRNIIHYRKIHEDIKMIEMNFYPYNLENYFKNCYNFEMTPEQIYKILFELTFSLSALHHNNIVHGDFKAKNIILDTNLNPIIIDFDLSEVETKESDIKKFHYLIYQLLYKVEYTPKLYNNYKKMMITLEKNHPFIADAMKKEDFAQLMDIFSK
;
A
#
# COMPACT_ATOMS: atom_id res chain seq x y z
N MET A 1 7.18 -21.43 -13.67
CA MET A 1 7.00 -20.10 -13.07
C MET A 1 6.48 -19.15 -14.12
N GLU A 2 5.43 -18.40 -13.82
CA GLU A 2 4.81 -17.41 -14.70
C GLU A 2 5.31 -16.01 -14.31
N LEU A 3 5.76 -15.22 -15.28
CA LEU A 3 6.20 -13.84 -15.02
C LEU A 3 4.98 -12.96 -14.76
N ILE A 4 4.90 -12.35 -13.56
CA ILE A 4 3.85 -11.37 -13.20
C ILE A 4 4.25 -9.98 -13.66
N THR A 5 5.48 -9.55 -13.35
CA THR A 5 5.98 -8.22 -13.69
C THR A 5 7.51 -8.16 -13.68
N GLU A 6 8.04 -7.26 -14.49
CA GLU A 6 9.46 -6.90 -14.49
C GLU A 6 9.60 -5.38 -14.46
N THR A 7 10.51 -4.90 -13.61
CA THR A 7 10.87 -3.49 -13.47
C THR A 7 12.38 -3.31 -13.58
N SER A 8 12.87 -2.08 -13.51
CA SER A 8 14.31 -1.82 -13.39
C SER A 8 14.92 -2.40 -12.12
N LYS A 9 14.12 -2.64 -11.07
CA LYS A 9 14.58 -3.06 -9.74
C LYS A 9 14.40 -4.56 -9.48
N SER A 10 13.37 -5.20 -10.05
CA SER A 10 13.01 -6.58 -9.71
C SER A 10 12.31 -7.31 -10.85
N LYS A 11 12.34 -8.66 -10.76
CA LYS A 11 11.47 -9.58 -11.51
C LYS A 11 10.61 -10.36 -10.53
N VAL A 12 9.32 -10.45 -10.80
CA VAL A 12 8.35 -11.12 -9.92
C VAL A 12 7.68 -12.25 -10.71
N TYR A 13 7.75 -13.46 -10.17
CA TYR A 13 7.16 -14.65 -10.77
C TYR A 13 6.14 -15.28 -9.84
N ARG A 14 5.08 -15.85 -10.42
CA ARG A 14 4.15 -16.74 -9.74
C ARG A 14 4.60 -18.19 -9.87
N ASN A 15 4.51 -18.94 -8.79
CA ASN A 15 4.73 -20.38 -8.74
C ASN A 15 3.67 -21.05 -7.85
N GLY A 16 2.52 -21.39 -8.44
CA GLY A 16 1.36 -21.91 -7.71
C GLY A 16 0.78 -20.87 -6.75
N ASP A 17 0.80 -21.20 -5.45
CA ASP A 17 0.35 -20.34 -4.34
C ASP A 17 1.40 -19.35 -3.83
N LYS A 18 2.54 -19.28 -4.50
CA LYS A 18 3.68 -18.47 -4.10
C LYS A 18 4.05 -17.43 -5.16
N VAL A 19 4.69 -16.38 -4.67
CA VAL A 19 5.37 -15.36 -5.47
C VAL A 19 6.84 -15.38 -5.12
N CYS A 20 7.69 -15.35 -6.14
CA CYS A 20 9.15 -15.22 -6.04
C CYS A 20 9.56 -13.86 -6.61
N LYS A 21 10.04 -12.95 -5.75
CA LYS A 21 10.56 -11.64 -6.12
C LYS A 21 12.08 -11.69 -6.14
N PHE A 22 12.67 -11.54 -7.33
CA PHE A 22 14.12 -11.45 -7.53
C PHE A 22 14.53 -9.99 -7.63
N LEU A 23 15.40 -9.55 -6.75
CA LEU A 23 15.89 -8.18 -6.71
C LEU A 23 17.20 -8.06 -7.51
N LYS A 24 17.28 -7.02 -8.35
CA LYS A 24 18.36 -6.86 -9.32
C LYS A 24 19.65 -6.28 -8.74
N SER A 25 19.63 -5.76 -7.51
CA SER A 25 20.82 -5.26 -6.82
C SER A 25 20.83 -5.62 -5.34
N GLU A 26 22.03 -5.76 -4.77
CA GLU A 26 22.27 -6.00 -3.35
C GLU A 26 21.65 -4.90 -2.50
N SER A 27 21.92 -3.65 -2.83
CA SER A 27 21.47 -2.50 -2.04
C SER A 27 19.93 -2.40 -1.92
N ILE A 28 19.19 -2.81 -2.96
CA ILE A 28 17.72 -2.85 -2.93
C ILE A 28 17.26 -4.03 -2.06
N PHE A 29 17.91 -5.19 -2.22
CA PHE A 29 17.60 -6.39 -1.42
C PHE A 29 17.80 -6.12 0.07
N ASP A 30 18.96 -5.63 0.45
CA ASP A 30 19.30 -5.33 1.86
C ASP A 30 18.33 -4.34 2.49
N ARG A 31 17.94 -3.29 1.76
CA ARG A 31 16.97 -2.30 2.23
C ARG A 31 15.61 -2.93 2.49
N GLU A 32 15.11 -3.72 1.55
CA GLU A 32 13.82 -4.41 1.71
C GLU A 32 13.85 -5.38 2.90
N ILE A 33 14.94 -6.11 3.09
CA ILE A 33 15.10 -7.04 4.23
C ILE A 33 15.23 -6.29 5.56
N ARG A 34 15.99 -5.19 5.63
CA ARG A 34 16.07 -4.36 6.86
C ARG A 34 14.71 -3.81 7.25
N SER A 35 13.96 -3.26 6.30
CA SER A 35 12.61 -2.73 6.54
C SER A 35 11.67 -3.82 7.03
N TYR A 36 11.67 -4.99 6.38
CA TYR A 36 10.86 -6.14 6.80
C TYR A 36 11.19 -6.60 8.22
N ASN A 37 12.47 -6.72 8.55
CA ASN A 37 12.91 -7.13 9.91
C ASN A 37 12.46 -6.11 10.97
N SER A 38 12.53 -4.81 10.66
CA SER A 38 12.03 -3.76 11.55
C SER A 38 10.51 -3.86 11.74
N ILE A 39 9.76 -4.05 10.67
CA ILE A 39 8.29 -4.22 10.71
C ILE A 39 7.92 -5.45 11.56
N LYS A 40 8.59 -6.58 11.33
CA LYS A 40 8.37 -7.82 12.08
C LYS A 40 8.65 -7.66 13.57
N LYS A 41 9.74 -6.95 13.93
CA LYS A 41 10.10 -6.65 15.33
C LYS A 41 8.95 -5.89 16.03
N HIS A 42 8.33 -4.95 15.37
CA HIS A 42 7.23 -4.13 15.92
C HIS A 42 5.84 -4.75 15.73
N LYS A 43 5.74 -5.95 15.15
CA LYS A 43 4.48 -6.71 14.93
C LYS A 43 3.41 -5.88 14.21
N ILE A 44 3.83 -5.08 13.23
CA ILE A 44 2.90 -4.26 12.45
C ILE A 44 2.07 -5.18 11.54
N ARG A 45 0.74 -5.05 11.61
CA ARG A 45 -0.19 -5.88 10.86
C ARG A 45 -0.41 -5.36 9.43
N ASN A 46 -1.08 -6.17 8.61
CA ASN A 46 -1.39 -5.87 7.19
C ASN A 46 -0.15 -5.67 6.31
N ILE A 47 0.94 -6.29 6.67
CA ILE A 47 2.18 -6.29 5.89
C ILE A 47 2.41 -7.68 5.32
N ILE A 48 2.94 -7.74 4.10
CA ILE A 48 3.28 -9.00 3.45
C ILE A 48 4.19 -9.85 4.33
N HIS A 49 3.86 -11.12 4.46
CA HIS A 49 4.71 -12.07 5.17
C HIS A 49 5.68 -12.75 4.19
N TYR A 50 6.97 -12.68 4.47
CA TYR A 50 8.00 -13.39 3.72
C TYR A 50 8.08 -14.84 4.25
N ARG A 51 7.81 -15.80 3.36
CA ARG A 51 7.89 -17.25 3.66
C ARG A 51 9.34 -17.69 3.79
N LYS A 52 10.19 -17.23 2.86
CA LYS A 52 11.61 -17.54 2.82
C LYS A 52 12.40 -16.42 2.13
N ILE A 53 13.62 -16.21 2.61
CA ILE A 53 14.58 -15.28 2.05
C ILE A 53 15.77 -16.10 1.57
N HIS A 54 16.19 -15.89 0.32
CA HIS A 54 17.34 -16.55 -0.31
C HIS A 54 18.36 -15.46 -0.65
N GLU A 55 19.32 -15.28 0.25
CA GLU A 55 20.30 -14.19 0.16
C GLU A 55 21.25 -14.38 -1.04
N ASP A 56 21.69 -15.62 -1.31
CA ASP A 56 22.59 -16.00 -2.39
C ASP A 56 22.11 -15.57 -3.77
N ILE A 57 20.80 -15.60 -4.01
CA ILE A 57 20.18 -15.23 -5.29
C ILE A 57 19.29 -13.98 -5.18
N LYS A 58 19.34 -13.27 -4.06
CA LYS A 58 18.53 -12.06 -3.79
C LYS A 58 17.03 -12.26 -4.10
N MET A 59 16.47 -13.40 -3.64
CA MET A 59 15.09 -13.76 -3.88
C MET A 59 14.29 -13.82 -2.58
N ILE A 60 13.09 -13.26 -2.61
CA ILE A 60 12.12 -13.29 -1.53
C ILE A 60 10.91 -14.11 -1.98
N GLU A 61 10.57 -15.15 -1.20
CA GLU A 61 9.37 -15.95 -1.39
C GLU A 61 8.26 -15.45 -0.47
N MET A 62 7.05 -15.23 -1.02
CA MET A 62 5.87 -14.77 -0.30
C MET A 62 4.62 -15.49 -0.81
N ASN A 63 3.48 -15.35 -0.11
CA ASN A 63 2.21 -15.88 -0.57
C ASN A 63 1.72 -15.11 -1.81
N PHE A 64 1.05 -15.82 -2.72
CA PHE A 64 0.29 -15.23 -3.80
C PHE A 64 -1.08 -14.78 -3.29
N TYR A 65 -1.50 -13.57 -3.67
CA TYR A 65 -2.82 -13.02 -3.42
C TYR A 65 -3.47 -12.62 -4.74
N PRO A 66 -4.76 -12.94 -4.95
CA PRO A 66 -5.38 -12.84 -6.27
C PRO A 66 -5.75 -11.41 -6.67
N TYR A 67 -5.91 -10.51 -5.71
CA TYR A 67 -6.45 -9.18 -5.95
C TYR A 67 -5.38 -8.11 -5.70
N ASN A 68 -5.42 -7.08 -6.52
CA ASN A 68 -4.57 -5.89 -6.43
C ASN A 68 -5.45 -4.64 -6.53
N LEU A 69 -5.22 -3.67 -5.65
CA LEU A 69 -6.08 -2.49 -5.57
C LEU A 69 -6.02 -1.61 -6.83
N GLU A 70 -4.88 -1.58 -7.52
CA GLU A 70 -4.76 -0.89 -8.82
C GLU A 70 -5.69 -1.52 -9.88
N ASN A 71 -5.71 -2.86 -9.94
CA ASN A 71 -6.56 -3.58 -10.89
C ASN A 71 -8.05 -3.43 -10.56
N TYR A 72 -8.41 -3.23 -9.29
CA TYR A 72 -9.76 -2.87 -8.90
C TYR A 72 -10.19 -1.53 -9.55
N PHE A 73 -9.34 -0.51 -9.49
CA PHE A 73 -9.64 0.79 -10.13
C PHE A 73 -9.73 0.70 -11.65
N LYS A 74 -8.95 -0.19 -12.27
CA LYS A 74 -8.98 -0.46 -13.72
C LYS A 74 -10.16 -1.32 -14.16
N ASN A 75 -11.07 -1.66 -13.25
CA ASN A 75 -12.21 -2.56 -13.51
C ASN A 75 -11.78 -3.93 -14.09
N CYS A 76 -10.60 -4.45 -13.68
CA CYS A 76 -10.10 -5.76 -14.11
C CYS A 76 -10.82 -6.93 -13.42
N TYR A 77 -11.70 -6.66 -12.45
CA TYR A 77 -12.46 -7.66 -11.69
C TYR A 77 -13.96 -7.46 -11.87
N ASN A 78 -14.70 -8.56 -11.89
CA ASN A 78 -16.16 -8.58 -12.00
C ASN A 78 -16.84 -8.40 -10.62
N PHE A 79 -16.27 -7.60 -9.72
CA PHE A 79 -16.89 -7.26 -8.44
C PHE A 79 -16.71 -5.78 -8.13
N GLU A 80 -17.66 -5.24 -7.37
CA GLU A 80 -17.57 -3.91 -6.79
C GLU A 80 -17.49 -4.00 -5.27
N MET A 81 -16.69 -3.16 -4.66
CA MET A 81 -16.64 -3.04 -3.21
C MET A 81 -17.82 -2.22 -2.72
N THR A 82 -18.46 -2.67 -1.64
CA THR A 82 -19.45 -1.86 -0.92
C THR A 82 -18.77 -0.71 -0.18
N PRO A 83 -19.51 0.35 0.20
CA PRO A 83 -18.96 1.42 1.04
C PRO A 83 -18.32 0.90 2.34
N GLU A 84 -18.93 -0.10 2.97
CA GLU A 84 -18.43 -0.72 4.20
C GLU A 84 -17.08 -1.42 3.98
N GLN A 85 -16.92 -2.11 2.84
CA GLN A 85 -15.66 -2.75 2.47
C GLN A 85 -14.57 -1.70 2.20
N ILE A 86 -14.91 -0.59 1.54
CA ILE A 86 -14.00 0.52 1.29
C ILE A 86 -13.56 1.14 2.62
N TYR A 87 -14.49 1.40 3.53
CA TYR A 87 -14.18 1.97 4.84
C TYR A 87 -13.33 1.02 5.69
N LYS A 88 -13.62 -0.29 5.66
CA LYS A 88 -12.77 -1.31 6.30
C LYS A 88 -11.33 -1.27 5.77
N ILE A 89 -11.15 -1.21 4.46
CA ILE A 89 -9.82 -1.12 3.84
C ILE A 89 -9.11 0.17 4.27
N LEU A 90 -9.80 1.31 4.24
CA LEU A 90 -9.25 2.60 4.67
C LEU A 90 -8.85 2.59 6.15
N PHE A 91 -9.69 2.01 7.02
CA PHE A 91 -9.37 1.83 8.44
C PHE A 91 -8.08 1.03 8.63
N GLU A 92 -7.98 -0.14 8.00
CA GLU A 92 -6.83 -1.04 8.12
C GLU A 92 -5.54 -0.41 7.58
N LEU A 93 -5.62 0.32 6.47
CA LEU A 93 -4.49 1.05 5.89
C LEU A 93 -4.06 2.23 6.76
N THR A 94 -5.02 2.99 7.32
CA THR A 94 -4.75 4.10 8.25
C THR A 94 -4.02 3.59 9.50
N PHE A 95 -4.52 2.49 10.08
CA PHE A 95 -3.89 1.86 11.24
C PHE A 95 -2.45 1.44 10.93
N SER A 96 -2.25 0.75 9.81
CA SER A 96 -0.92 0.22 9.44
C SER A 96 0.08 1.33 9.14
N LEU A 97 -0.34 2.38 8.42
CA LEU A 97 0.52 3.53 8.10
C LEU A 97 0.88 4.31 9.38
N SER A 98 -0.09 4.53 10.28
CA SER A 98 0.15 5.14 11.59
C SER A 98 1.18 4.34 12.40
N ALA A 99 1.04 3.01 12.45
CA ALA A 99 1.96 2.13 13.17
C ALA A 99 3.37 2.14 12.55
N LEU A 100 3.48 2.16 11.23
CA LEU A 100 4.78 2.31 10.53
C LEU A 100 5.46 3.61 10.94
N HIS A 101 4.76 4.74 10.81
CA HIS A 101 5.30 6.07 11.10
C HIS A 101 5.64 6.27 12.58
N HIS A 102 4.83 5.70 13.50
CA HIS A 102 5.13 5.71 14.94
C HIS A 102 6.47 5.01 15.24
N ASN A 103 6.80 3.96 14.51
CA ASN A 103 8.05 3.22 14.65
C ASN A 103 9.18 3.73 13.72
N ASN A 104 9.03 4.93 13.17
CA ASN A 104 9.98 5.57 12.24
C ASN A 104 10.28 4.73 10.99
N ILE A 105 9.31 3.95 10.53
CA ILE A 105 9.39 3.19 9.29
C ILE A 105 8.58 3.95 8.23
N VAL A 106 9.23 4.35 7.15
CA VAL A 106 8.60 4.93 5.97
C VAL A 106 8.38 3.82 4.96
N HIS A 107 7.23 3.80 4.26
CA HIS A 107 7.01 2.87 3.16
C HIS A 107 7.75 3.34 1.90
N GLY A 108 7.67 4.63 1.60
CA GLY A 108 8.34 5.28 0.48
C GLY A 108 7.56 5.24 -0.84
N ASP A 109 6.64 4.27 -1.03
CA ASP A 109 5.84 4.15 -2.26
C ASP A 109 4.39 3.71 -1.97
N PHE A 110 3.72 4.37 -1.02
CA PHE A 110 2.39 4.01 -0.51
C PHE A 110 1.30 4.33 -1.52
N LYS A 111 0.96 3.37 -2.39
CA LYS A 111 -0.01 3.54 -3.49
C LYS A 111 -0.78 2.25 -3.77
N ALA A 112 -1.89 2.34 -4.52
CA ALA A 112 -2.77 1.22 -4.86
C ALA A 112 -2.05 0.00 -5.46
N LYS A 113 -1.01 0.22 -6.27
CA LYS A 113 -0.20 -0.85 -6.86
C LYS A 113 0.50 -1.72 -5.80
N ASN A 114 0.87 -1.11 -4.67
CA ASN A 114 1.58 -1.74 -3.57
C ASN A 114 0.63 -2.19 -2.43
N ILE A 115 -0.67 -2.24 -2.72
CA ILE A 115 -1.71 -2.80 -1.84
C ILE A 115 -2.35 -3.97 -2.55
N ILE A 116 -2.14 -5.17 -2.04
CA ILE A 116 -2.86 -6.38 -2.46
C ILE A 116 -3.96 -6.70 -1.46
N LEU A 117 -4.94 -7.49 -1.89
CA LEU A 117 -6.08 -7.88 -1.07
C LEU A 117 -6.11 -9.40 -0.97
N ASP A 118 -6.37 -9.91 0.22
CA ASP A 118 -6.66 -11.33 0.39
C ASP A 118 -8.09 -11.66 -0.12
N THR A 119 -8.49 -12.91 -0.02
CA THR A 119 -9.82 -13.36 -0.43
C THR A 119 -10.97 -12.76 0.38
N ASN A 120 -10.69 -12.20 1.55
CA ASN A 120 -11.64 -11.50 2.44
C ASN A 120 -11.56 -9.97 2.27
N LEU A 121 -10.83 -9.50 1.25
CA LEU A 121 -10.56 -8.09 0.97
C LEU A 121 -9.80 -7.38 2.09
N ASN A 122 -9.02 -8.09 2.90
CA ASN A 122 -8.12 -7.44 3.85
C ASN A 122 -6.90 -6.91 3.09
N PRO A 123 -6.51 -5.63 3.31
CA PRO A 123 -5.37 -5.07 2.62
C PRO A 123 -4.06 -5.62 3.17
N ILE A 124 -3.08 -5.82 2.27
CA ILE A 124 -1.73 -6.26 2.58
C ILE A 124 -0.76 -5.34 1.86
N ILE A 125 0.04 -4.62 2.60
CA ILE A 125 1.03 -3.66 2.09
C ILE A 125 2.29 -4.43 1.67
N ILE A 126 2.79 -4.16 0.47
CA ILE A 126 3.97 -4.80 -0.13
C ILE A 126 4.98 -3.75 -0.60
N ASP A 127 6.22 -4.17 -0.83
CA ASP A 127 7.26 -3.41 -1.55
C ASP A 127 7.85 -2.22 -0.77
N PHE A 128 8.74 -2.53 0.17
CA PHE A 128 9.43 -1.56 1.02
C PHE A 128 10.81 -1.14 0.47
N ASP A 129 11.05 -1.23 -0.82
CA ASP A 129 12.35 -0.97 -1.45
C ASP A 129 12.77 0.51 -1.42
N LEU A 130 11.86 1.43 -1.14
CA LEU A 130 12.11 2.88 -1.01
C LEU A 130 12.06 3.39 0.44
N SER A 131 11.93 2.52 1.42
CA SER A 131 11.70 2.89 2.82
C SER A 131 12.79 3.77 3.47
N GLU A 132 14.01 3.73 2.97
CA GLU A 132 15.14 4.53 3.47
C GLU A 132 15.46 5.76 2.58
N VAL A 133 14.68 5.99 1.53
CA VAL A 133 14.93 7.03 0.51
C VAL A 133 13.90 8.15 0.59
N GLU A 134 12.68 7.81 0.95
CA GLU A 134 11.53 8.71 0.97
C GLU A 134 11.20 9.19 2.39
N THR A 135 10.24 10.09 2.51
CA THR A 135 9.83 10.70 3.79
C THR A 135 8.42 10.28 4.21
N LYS A 136 8.08 10.49 5.50
CA LYS A 136 6.72 10.28 6.02
C LYS A 136 5.70 11.17 5.30
N GLU A 137 6.06 12.39 4.96
CA GLU A 137 5.21 13.34 4.23
C GLU A 137 4.89 12.84 2.83
N SER A 138 5.85 12.16 2.18
CA SER A 138 5.62 11.49 0.88
C SER A 138 4.58 10.39 1.00
N ASP A 139 4.66 9.54 2.04
CA ASP A 139 3.68 8.49 2.31
C ASP A 139 2.30 9.07 2.61
N ILE A 140 2.22 10.08 3.47
CA ILE A 140 0.97 10.75 3.84
C ILE A 140 0.29 11.31 2.59
N LYS A 141 1.03 12.02 1.74
CA LYS A 141 0.48 12.57 0.50
C LYS A 141 -0.03 11.49 -0.43
N LYS A 142 0.71 10.38 -0.59
CA LYS A 142 0.29 9.23 -1.41
C LYS A 142 -0.95 8.55 -0.81
N PHE A 143 -1.02 8.45 0.52
CA PHE A 143 -2.20 7.91 1.22
C PHE A 143 -3.45 8.77 1.01
N HIS A 144 -3.33 10.10 1.05
CA HIS A 144 -4.43 11.01 0.74
C HIS A 144 -4.99 10.78 -0.67
N TYR A 145 -4.12 10.51 -1.66
CA TYR A 145 -4.58 10.13 -3.01
C TYR A 145 -5.30 8.78 -2.99
N LEU A 146 -4.81 7.82 -2.22
CA LEU A 146 -5.43 6.50 -2.12
C LEU A 146 -6.83 6.59 -1.48
N ILE A 147 -7.02 7.40 -0.44
CA ILE A 147 -8.34 7.71 0.13
C ILE A 147 -9.27 8.26 -0.97
N TYR A 148 -8.81 9.26 -1.70
CA TYR A 148 -9.59 9.86 -2.79
C TYR A 148 -9.94 8.83 -3.87
N GLN A 149 -8.99 8.00 -4.28
CA GLN A 149 -9.21 6.95 -5.28
C GLN A 149 -10.28 5.95 -4.82
N LEU A 150 -10.24 5.51 -3.57
CA LEU A 150 -11.20 4.56 -3.00
C LEU A 150 -12.60 5.16 -2.89
N LEU A 151 -12.73 6.40 -2.41
CA LEU A 151 -14.02 7.07 -2.24
C LEU A 151 -14.71 7.40 -3.57
N TYR A 152 -13.94 7.68 -4.62
CA TYR A 152 -14.48 8.10 -5.93
C TYR A 152 -14.30 7.07 -7.04
N LYS A 153 -13.71 5.91 -6.73
CA LYS A 153 -13.38 4.84 -7.69
C LYS A 153 -12.66 5.39 -8.93
N VAL A 154 -11.64 6.19 -8.73
CA VAL A 154 -10.88 6.81 -9.82
C VAL A 154 -9.49 6.21 -9.96
N GLU A 155 -9.08 5.95 -11.19
CA GLU A 155 -7.75 5.45 -11.50
C GLU A 155 -6.67 6.52 -11.22
N TYR A 156 -5.48 6.07 -10.80
CA TYR A 156 -4.34 6.95 -10.65
C TYR A 156 -3.92 7.52 -12.01
N THR A 157 -3.77 8.84 -12.05
CA THR A 157 -3.13 9.51 -13.19
C THR A 157 -2.11 10.54 -12.66
N PRO A 158 -0.99 10.78 -13.38
CA PRO A 158 -0.06 11.85 -13.02
C PRO A 158 -0.74 13.22 -12.90
N LYS A 159 -1.78 13.47 -13.71
CA LYS A 159 -2.58 14.69 -13.66
C LYS A 159 -3.35 14.82 -12.34
N LEU A 160 -3.90 13.73 -11.80
CA LEU A 160 -4.56 13.72 -10.49
C LEU A 160 -3.54 14.05 -9.40
N TYR A 161 -2.39 13.38 -9.41
CA TYR A 161 -1.32 13.60 -8.42
C TYR A 161 -0.80 15.03 -8.41
N ASN A 162 -0.69 15.66 -9.59
CA ASN A 162 -0.25 17.05 -9.72
C ASN A 162 -1.34 18.07 -9.36
N ASN A 163 -2.57 17.62 -9.04
CA ASN A 163 -3.70 18.50 -8.73
C ASN A 163 -4.25 18.29 -7.32
N TYR A 164 -3.35 18.12 -6.34
CA TYR A 164 -3.67 17.87 -4.93
C TYR A 164 -4.69 18.88 -4.37
N LYS A 165 -4.50 20.18 -4.68
CA LYS A 165 -5.41 21.24 -4.23
C LYS A 165 -6.85 21.01 -4.71
N LYS A 166 -7.05 20.63 -5.98
CA LYS A 166 -8.38 20.34 -6.52
C LYS A 166 -9.01 19.10 -5.87
N MET A 167 -8.20 18.07 -5.63
CA MET A 167 -8.62 16.88 -4.91
C MET A 167 -9.13 17.23 -3.51
N MET A 168 -8.37 18.01 -2.75
CA MET A 168 -8.75 18.45 -1.40
C MET A 168 -10.03 19.27 -1.40
N ILE A 169 -10.21 20.22 -2.35
CA ILE A 169 -11.46 20.98 -2.47
C ILE A 169 -12.66 20.06 -2.70
N THR A 170 -12.51 19.01 -3.51
CA THR A 170 -13.58 18.05 -3.77
C THR A 170 -13.92 17.25 -2.50
N LEU A 171 -12.89 16.80 -1.75
CA LEU A 171 -13.08 16.11 -0.47
C LEU A 171 -13.74 17.02 0.58
N GLU A 172 -13.31 18.27 0.70
CA GLU A 172 -13.93 19.24 1.62
C GLU A 172 -15.43 19.42 1.37
N LYS A 173 -15.81 19.46 0.12
CA LYS A 173 -17.23 19.60 -0.28
C LYS A 173 -18.06 18.36 0.06
N ASN A 174 -17.55 17.16 -0.17
CA ASN A 174 -18.33 15.93 -0.11
C ASN A 174 -18.05 15.10 1.15
N HIS A 175 -16.85 15.21 1.72
CA HIS A 175 -16.37 14.47 2.88
C HIS A 175 -15.59 15.40 3.83
N PRO A 176 -16.24 16.44 4.43
CA PRO A 176 -15.54 17.49 5.19
C PRO A 176 -14.76 16.95 6.39
N PHE A 177 -15.28 15.96 7.08
CA PHE A 177 -14.58 15.36 8.25
C PHE A 177 -13.33 14.60 7.84
N ILE A 178 -13.37 13.86 6.72
CA ILE A 178 -12.19 13.18 6.17
C ILE A 178 -11.16 14.22 5.73
N ALA A 179 -11.57 15.26 5.02
CA ALA A 179 -10.68 16.30 4.55
C ALA A 179 -10.02 17.08 5.72
N ASP A 180 -10.76 17.34 6.79
CA ASP A 180 -10.23 17.98 8.00
C ASP A 180 -9.18 17.11 8.70
N ALA A 181 -9.48 15.81 8.89
CA ALA A 181 -8.53 14.86 9.47
C ALA A 181 -7.27 14.69 8.62
N MET A 182 -7.42 14.66 7.29
CA MET A 182 -6.28 14.61 6.36
C MET A 182 -5.38 15.86 6.45
N LYS A 183 -5.97 17.05 6.55
CA LYS A 183 -5.20 18.31 6.71
C LYS A 183 -4.42 18.37 8.01
N LYS A 184 -4.97 17.80 9.06
CA LYS A 184 -4.35 17.73 10.39
C LYS A 184 -3.39 16.55 10.55
N GLU A 185 -3.33 15.66 9.55
CA GLU A 185 -2.63 14.37 9.62
C GLU A 185 -3.07 13.54 10.82
N ASP A 186 -4.37 13.67 11.20
CA ASP A 186 -4.97 13.01 12.37
C ASP A 186 -5.43 11.59 12.02
N PHE A 187 -4.50 10.64 12.13
CA PHE A 187 -4.78 9.21 11.91
C PHE A 187 -5.85 8.66 12.89
N ALA A 188 -5.91 9.16 14.12
CA ALA A 188 -6.90 8.71 15.10
C ALA A 188 -8.32 9.12 14.67
N GLN A 189 -8.48 10.37 14.21
CA GLN A 189 -9.75 10.86 13.66
C GLN A 189 -10.12 10.09 12.37
N LEU A 190 -9.17 9.80 11.47
CA LEU A 190 -9.44 9.00 10.28
C LEU A 190 -9.92 7.58 10.64
N MET A 191 -9.27 6.94 11.62
CA MET A 191 -9.69 5.61 12.08
C MET A 191 -11.10 5.65 12.69
N ASP A 192 -11.44 6.66 13.48
CA ASP A 192 -12.80 6.82 14.04
C ASP A 192 -13.86 6.97 12.92
N ILE A 193 -13.56 7.76 11.90
CA ILE A 193 -14.46 7.95 10.74
C ILE A 193 -14.67 6.64 9.98
N PHE A 194 -13.60 5.89 9.72
CA PHE A 194 -13.66 4.65 8.91
C PHE A 194 -14.15 3.43 9.71
N SER A 195 -14.28 3.52 11.03
CA SER A 195 -14.79 2.43 11.89
C SER A 195 -16.31 2.38 11.98
N LYS A 196 -17.02 3.38 11.47
CA LYS A 196 -18.49 3.54 11.48
C LYS A 196 -19.12 2.93 10.25
#